data_5a08088ba358589e309b6b8f94bb7179
#
_entry.id   5a08088ba358589e309b6b8f94bb7179
#
_cell.length_a   1.000
_cell.length_b   1.000
_cell.length_c   1.000
_cell.angle_alpha   90.00
_cell.angle_beta   90.00
_cell.angle_gamma   90.00
#
_symmetry.space_group_name_H-M   'P 1'
#
loop_
_entity.id
_entity.type
_entity.pdbx_description
1 polymer ?
#
loop_
_entity_poly.entity_id
_entity_poly.type
_entity_poly.pdbx_seq_one_letter_code
_entity_poly.pdbx_strand_id
1 'polypeptide(L)'
;MNILSANTVSSKAKTGTVIGTFSHAGASGGQYILDAQAQVFFSVNASNQLAWSPVAGISITTGFYPINVSAIFSGYDAEDSQFIIQVTP
;
A
#
# COMPACT_ATOMS: atom_id res chain seq x y z
N MET A 1 -14.27 -3.49 -6.26
CA MET A 1 -12.94 -4.05 -6.47
C MET A 1 -11.89 -3.01 -6.14
N ASN A 2 -10.95 -3.35 -5.27
CA ASN A 2 -9.84 -2.46 -4.94
C ASN A 2 -8.81 -2.44 -6.07
N ILE A 3 -8.27 -1.27 -6.36
CA ILE A 3 -7.31 -1.04 -7.44
C ILE A 3 -6.10 -0.30 -6.86
N LEU A 4 -4.91 -0.70 -7.29
CA LEU A 4 -3.67 0.03 -7.01
C LEU A 4 -3.03 0.39 -8.35
N SER A 5 -2.76 1.68 -8.57
CA SER A 5 -2.36 2.20 -9.89
C SER A 5 -0.94 1.80 -10.30
N ALA A 6 -0.07 1.53 -9.34
CA ALA A 6 1.30 1.10 -9.58
C ALA A 6 1.81 0.31 -8.39
N ASN A 7 2.82 -0.54 -8.58
CA ASN A 7 3.24 -1.48 -7.55
C ASN A 7 4.77 -1.68 -7.50
N THR A 8 5.55 -0.72 -7.97
CA THR A 8 7.02 -0.85 -8.00
C THR A 8 7.66 0.32 -7.27
N VAL A 9 8.69 0.04 -6.48
CA VAL A 9 9.47 1.05 -5.78
C VAL A 9 10.92 0.59 -5.67
N SER A 10 11.86 1.55 -5.68
CA SER A 10 13.28 1.26 -5.43
C SER A 10 13.52 1.07 -3.93
N SER A 11 14.38 0.11 -3.58
CA SER A 11 14.81 -0.07 -2.19
C SER A 11 15.56 1.15 -1.65
N LYS A 12 16.05 2.01 -2.53
CA LYS A 12 16.78 3.24 -2.18
C LYS A 12 15.90 4.48 -2.18
N ALA A 13 14.60 4.33 -2.42
CA ALA A 13 13.68 5.46 -2.41
C ALA A 13 13.59 6.07 -1.02
N LYS A 14 13.33 7.38 -0.98
CA LYS A 14 13.15 8.08 0.30
C LYS A 14 11.84 7.69 0.95
N THR A 15 11.79 7.68 2.26
CA THR A 15 10.56 7.50 3.02
C THR A 15 9.53 8.54 2.57
N GLY A 16 8.31 8.07 2.29
CA GLY A 16 7.23 8.90 1.78
C GLY A 16 7.09 8.89 0.26
N THR A 17 8.00 8.24 -0.47
CA THR A 17 7.88 8.10 -1.93
C THR A 17 6.58 7.37 -2.26
N VAL A 18 5.75 7.98 -3.10
CA VAL A 18 4.47 7.38 -3.52
C VAL A 18 4.75 6.25 -4.51
N ILE A 19 4.16 5.09 -4.22
CA ILE A 19 4.24 3.91 -5.09
C ILE A 19 3.07 3.91 -6.07
N GLY A 20 1.85 4.08 -5.57
CA GLY A 20 0.65 4.10 -6.37
C GLY A 20 -0.52 4.64 -5.58
N THR A 21 -1.65 4.79 -6.23
CA THR A 21 -2.87 5.32 -5.64
C THR A 21 -3.93 4.23 -5.56
N PHE A 22 -4.52 4.06 -4.38
CA PHE A 22 -5.65 3.17 -4.19
C PHE A 22 -6.93 3.81 -4.69
N SER A 23 -7.78 2.99 -5.30
CA SER A 23 -9.13 3.38 -5.68
C SER A 23 -10.04 2.16 -5.64
N HIS A 24 -11.34 2.39 -5.76
CA HIS A 24 -12.33 1.32 -5.78
C HIS A 24 -13.35 1.60 -6.87
N ALA A 25 -13.57 0.63 -7.75
CA ALA A 25 -14.58 0.76 -8.80
C ALA A 25 -15.97 0.84 -8.17
N GLY A 26 -16.71 1.92 -8.42
CA GLY A 26 -18.06 2.12 -7.93
C GLY A 26 -18.17 2.74 -6.54
N ALA A 27 -17.06 3.10 -5.90
CA ALA A 27 -17.07 3.77 -4.59
C ALA A 27 -15.95 4.80 -4.52
N SER A 28 -16.09 5.80 -3.66
CA SER A 28 -15.07 6.84 -3.45
C SER A 28 -15.08 7.29 -1.99
N GLY A 29 -14.01 7.97 -1.58
CA GLY A 29 -13.91 8.56 -0.26
C GLY A 29 -13.67 7.59 0.90
N GLY A 30 -13.23 6.37 0.62
CA GLY A 30 -12.98 5.37 1.64
C GLY A 30 -11.60 5.49 2.29
N GLN A 31 -11.33 4.56 3.19
CA GLN A 31 -10.02 4.37 3.82
C GLN A 31 -9.43 3.03 3.39
N TYR A 32 -8.11 3.00 3.29
CA TYR A 32 -7.37 1.78 2.97
C TYR A 32 -6.42 1.47 4.11
N ILE A 33 -6.56 0.30 4.71
CA ILE A 33 -5.81 -0.11 5.89
C ILE A 33 -4.92 -1.30 5.52
N LEU A 34 -3.62 -1.16 5.79
CA LEU A 34 -2.65 -2.22 5.55
C LEU A 34 -2.64 -3.19 6.73
N ASP A 35 -2.33 -4.47 6.46
CA ASP A 35 -2.07 -5.44 7.52
C ASP A 35 -0.77 -5.10 8.28
N ALA A 36 -0.56 -5.74 9.42
CA ALA A 36 0.58 -5.44 10.30
C ALA A 36 1.92 -5.67 9.61
N GLN A 37 2.04 -6.73 8.79
CA GLN A 37 3.27 -7.01 8.06
C GLN A 37 3.58 -5.94 7.02
N ALA A 38 2.56 -5.47 6.31
CA ALA A 38 2.73 -4.42 5.30
C ALA A 38 3.17 -3.11 5.93
N GLN A 39 2.72 -2.80 7.14
CA GLN A 39 3.07 -1.56 7.83
C GLN A 39 4.56 -1.46 8.20
N VAL A 40 5.30 -2.55 8.13
CA VAL A 40 6.75 -2.53 8.36
C VAL A 40 7.48 -1.78 7.26
N PHE A 41 6.98 -1.85 6.02
CA PHE A 41 7.62 -1.26 4.84
C PHE A 41 6.80 -0.17 4.17
N PHE A 42 5.49 -0.12 4.40
CA PHE A 42 4.58 0.73 3.64
C PHE A 42 3.64 1.50 4.56
N SER A 43 3.10 2.59 4.04
CA SER A 43 2.03 3.34 4.70
C SER A 43 1.04 3.85 3.66
N VAL A 44 -0.13 4.28 4.12
CA VAL A 44 -1.13 4.91 3.27
C VAL A 44 -1.26 6.36 3.74
N ASN A 45 -1.07 7.31 2.83
CA ASN A 45 -1.16 8.73 3.17
C ASN A 45 -2.61 9.24 3.11
N ALA A 46 -2.80 10.51 3.43
CA ALA A 46 -4.13 11.13 3.47
C ALA A 46 -4.83 11.18 2.10
N SER A 47 -4.07 11.01 1.02
CA SER A 47 -4.59 10.99 -0.36
C SER A 47 -4.86 9.57 -0.85
N ASN A 48 -4.89 8.57 0.04
CA ASN A 48 -5.09 7.15 -0.28
C ASN A 48 -4.03 6.62 -1.26
N GLN A 49 -2.79 7.06 -1.07
CA GLN A 49 -1.65 6.59 -1.85
C GLN A 49 -0.80 5.66 -1.01
N LEU A 50 -0.36 4.56 -1.62
CA LEU A 50 0.61 3.66 -1.00
C LEU A 50 1.99 4.31 -1.08
N ALA A 51 2.65 4.47 0.05
CA ALA A 51 3.96 5.11 0.15
C ALA A 51 5.00 4.15 0.70
N TRP A 52 6.25 4.31 0.27
CA TRP A 52 7.41 3.59 0.78
C TRP A 52 7.78 4.18 2.14
N SER A 53 7.72 3.37 3.18
CA SER A 53 7.89 3.87 4.55
C SER A 53 8.50 2.81 5.47
N PRO A 54 9.69 2.29 5.16
CA PRO A 54 10.31 1.27 6.01
C PRO A 54 10.61 1.82 7.41
N VAL A 55 10.32 1.01 8.43
CA VAL A 55 10.61 1.41 9.81
C VAL A 55 12.11 1.49 10.04
N ALA A 56 12.54 2.35 10.94
CA ALA A 56 13.96 2.56 11.23
C ALA A 56 14.62 1.26 11.71
N GLY A 57 15.80 0.97 11.15
CA GLY A 57 16.57 -0.20 11.54
C GLY A 57 16.18 -1.50 10.86
N ILE A 58 15.15 -1.50 10.00
CA ILE A 58 14.74 -2.71 9.28
C ILE A 58 15.70 -2.99 8.12
N SER A 59 15.99 -4.27 7.88
CA SER A 59 16.75 -4.68 6.70
C SER A 59 15.82 -4.74 5.50
N ILE A 60 16.23 -4.09 4.41
CA ILE A 60 15.45 -4.04 3.18
C ILE A 60 16.10 -4.97 2.16
N THR A 61 15.32 -5.91 1.63
CA THR A 61 15.76 -6.78 0.54
C THR A 61 14.91 -6.50 -0.70
N THR A 62 15.51 -6.66 -1.88
CA THR A 62 14.76 -6.58 -3.13
C THR A 62 13.91 -7.83 -3.32
N GLY A 63 12.82 -7.69 -4.04
CA GLY A 63 11.93 -8.82 -4.33
C GLY A 63 10.47 -8.42 -4.30
N PHE A 64 9.61 -9.40 -4.07
CA PHE A 64 8.17 -9.21 -4.08
C PHE A 64 7.63 -9.26 -2.65
N TYR A 65 6.84 -8.26 -2.31
CA TYR A 65 6.26 -8.09 -0.98
C TYR A 65 4.74 -8.13 -1.12
N PRO A 66 4.08 -9.22 -0.70
CA PRO A 66 2.62 -9.25 -0.70
C PRO A 66 2.08 -8.38 0.43
N ILE A 67 1.09 -7.56 0.13
CA ILE A 67 0.40 -6.75 1.14
C ILE A 67 -1.09 -7.06 1.10
N ASN A 68 -1.72 -7.06 2.26
CA ASN A 68 -3.16 -7.20 2.39
C ASN A 68 -3.75 -5.86 2.77
N VAL A 69 -4.78 -5.44 2.05
CA VAL A 69 -5.38 -4.13 2.19
C VAL A 69 -6.88 -4.29 2.42
N SER A 70 -7.38 -3.67 3.48
CA SER A 70 -8.82 -3.58 3.72
C SER A 70 -9.31 -2.20 3.30
N ALA A 71 -10.25 -2.15 2.36
CA ALA A 71 -10.89 -0.91 1.97
C ALA A 71 -12.20 -0.77 2.74
N ILE A 72 -12.38 0.35 3.41
CA ILE A 72 -13.54 0.63 4.24
C ILE A 72 -14.27 1.86 3.71
N PHE A 73 -15.55 1.67 3.33
CA PHE A 73 -16.40 2.73 2.82
C PHE A 73 -17.68 2.80 3.65
N SER A 74 -18.17 4.03 3.87
CA SER A 74 -19.42 4.23 4.59
C SER A 74 -20.59 3.57 3.84
N GLY A 75 -21.35 2.73 4.54
CA GLY A 75 -22.50 2.05 3.97
C GLY A 75 -22.20 0.76 3.22
N TYR A 76 -20.95 0.31 3.22
CA TYR A 76 -20.51 -0.91 2.53
C TYR A 76 -19.72 -1.80 3.47
N ASP A 77 -19.70 -3.10 3.19
CA ASP A 77 -18.83 -4.02 3.89
C ASP A 77 -17.37 -3.76 3.51
N ALA A 78 -16.46 -4.01 4.43
CA ALA A 78 -15.03 -3.93 4.14
C ALA A 78 -14.65 -4.92 3.05
N GLU A 79 -13.80 -4.49 2.12
CA GLU A 79 -13.30 -5.35 1.04
C GLU A 79 -11.80 -5.55 1.22
N ASP A 80 -11.40 -6.81 1.40
CA ASP A 80 -9.99 -7.18 1.53
C ASP A 80 -9.42 -7.56 0.18
N SER A 81 -8.19 -7.11 -0.10
CA SER A 81 -7.48 -7.43 -1.33
C SER A 81 -6.01 -7.65 -1.04
N GLN A 82 -5.35 -8.45 -1.86
CA GLN A 82 -3.90 -8.61 -1.82
C GLN A 82 -3.27 -8.00 -3.05
N PHE A 83 -2.19 -7.25 -2.83
CA PHE A 83 -1.37 -6.70 -3.90
C PHE A 83 0.08 -7.16 -3.69
N ILE A 84 0.80 -7.37 -4.78
CA ILE A 84 2.22 -7.72 -4.74
C ILE A 84 3.03 -6.49 -5.13
N ILE A 85 3.87 -6.03 -4.22
CA ILE A 85 4.72 -4.86 -4.45
C ILE A 85 6.12 -5.34 -4.81
N GLN A 86 6.65 -4.85 -5.91
CA GLN A 86 8.02 -5.17 -6.33
C GLN A 86 8.98 -4.11 -5.80
N VAL A 87 9.95 -4.54 -5.01
CA VAL A 87 11.03 -3.67 -4.53
C VAL A 87 12.27 -3.96 -5.37
N THR A 88 12.72 -2.95 -6.14
CA THR A 88 13.86 -3.05 -7.04
C THR A 88 15.13 -2.50 -6.38
N PRO A 89 16.31 -2.83 -6.90
CA PRO A 89 17.59 -2.27 -6.40
C PRO A 89 17.66 -0.75 -6.47
#